data_3273a03e9395733af57b458ce98ac689
#
_entry.id   3273a03e9395733af57b458ce98ac689
#
_cell.length_a   1.000
_cell.length_b   1.000
_cell.length_c   1.000
_cell.angle_alpha   90.00
_cell.angle_beta   90.00
_cell.angle_gamma   90.00
#
_symmetry.space_group_name_H-M   'P 1'
#
loop_
_entity.id
_entity.type
_entity.pdbx_description
1 polymer ?
#
loop_
_entity_poly.entity_id
_entity_poly.type
_entity_poly.pdbx_seq_one_letter_code
_entity_poly.pdbx_strand_id
1 'polypeptide(L)'
;MACAFGLICRASLASMCLLSTFSGQTATHPNESASGIFEQFESTTVFWEQFEVAKKIVALHDKSVLPRLELWLRCEDMRRRGNAAFVFARLGDDRGLEVIQAILEDRSPKRAVFEIDSAGHPSLALQIRADRYYAAHLLGDLKDVRAVPILVALLKDEDVKEVVPWSLGEIGDKSAIPPLKDALGDNSLTMRASALLALEKLERDTPD
;
A
#
# COMPACT_ATOMS: atom_id res chain seq x y z
N MET A 1 12.21 -16.54 5.55
CA MET A 1 11.86 -17.83 4.93
C MET A 1 10.36 -18.00 4.66
N ALA A 2 9.45 -17.33 5.38
CA ALA A 2 7.99 -17.47 5.16
C ALA A 2 7.46 -16.92 3.84
N CYS A 3 8.14 -15.96 3.20
CA CYS A 3 7.73 -15.41 1.90
C CYS A 3 8.18 -16.22 0.68
N ALA A 4 9.00 -17.26 0.86
CA ALA A 4 9.61 -18.03 -0.24
C ALA A 4 8.99 -19.41 -0.52
N PHE A 5 8.00 -19.86 0.27
CA PHE A 5 7.38 -21.18 0.10
C PHE A 5 5.97 -21.07 -0.50
N GLY A 6 5.90 -20.99 -1.81
CA GLY A 6 4.65 -20.99 -2.55
C GLY A 6 4.80 -21.53 -3.97
N LEU A 7 5.38 -22.71 -4.13
CA LEU A 7 5.32 -23.44 -5.41
C LEU A 7 5.17 -24.94 -5.12
N ILE A 8 3.95 -25.42 -4.96
CA ILE A 8 3.59 -26.80 -5.37
C ILE A 8 2.22 -26.70 -6.06
N CYS A 9 2.32 -26.73 -7.38
CA CYS A 9 1.23 -26.96 -8.31
C CYS A 9 0.67 -28.38 -8.10
N ARG A 10 -0.61 -28.51 -7.74
CA ARG A 10 -1.38 -29.75 -7.96
C ARG A 10 -2.61 -29.41 -8.79
N ALA A 11 -2.47 -29.68 -10.07
CA ALA A 11 -3.61 -29.82 -10.96
C ALA A 11 -4.43 -31.04 -10.56
N SER A 12 -5.73 -30.89 -10.40
CA SER A 12 -6.67 -32.01 -10.49
C SER A 12 -7.94 -31.52 -11.20
N LEU A 13 -8.08 -32.05 -12.40
CA LEU A 13 -9.27 -31.95 -13.24
C LEU A 13 -10.37 -32.83 -12.62
N ALA A 14 -11.56 -32.27 -12.41
CA ALA A 14 -12.79 -33.01 -12.50
C ALA A 14 -13.94 -32.08 -12.93
N SER A 15 -14.29 -32.27 -14.19
CA SER A 15 -15.50 -31.78 -14.84
C SER A 15 -16.72 -32.50 -14.25
N MET A 16 -17.75 -31.73 -13.85
CA MET A 16 -19.14 -32.20 -14.00
C MET A 16 -20.12 -31.06 -13.96
N CYS A 17 -20.76 -30.83 -15.10
CA CYS A 17 -21.98 -30.02 -15.25
C CYS A 17 -23.12 -30.60 -14.41
N LEU A 18 -23.81 -29.76 -13.67
CA LEU A 18 -25.24 -29.95 -13.33
C LEU A 18 -25.94 -28.59 -13.28
N LEU A 19 -26.86 -28.43 -14.18
CA LEU A 19 -27.87 -27.37 -14.22
C LEU A 19 -28.78 -27.50 -12.99
N SER A 20 -28.92 -26.42 -12.23
CA SER A 20 -30.09 -26.27 -11.33
C SER A 20 -30.44 -24.80 -11.11
N THR A 21 -31.58 -24.43 -11.63
CA THR A 21 -32.63 -23.46 -11.19
C THR A 21 -32.19 -22.23 -10.42
N PHE A 22 -32.35 -21.11 -11.11
CA PHE A 22 -32.32 -19.73 -10.59
C PHE A 22 -33.45 -19.56 -9.55
N SER A 23 -33.05 -19.48 -8.29
CA SER A 23 -33.90 -19.00 -7.20
C SER A 23 -33.19 -17.78 -6.60
N GLY A 24 -33.81 -16.61 -6.71
CA GLY A 24 -33.28 -15.35 -6.21
C GLY A 24 -33.09 -15.39 -4.69
N GLN A 25 -31.86 -15.53 -4.27
CA GLN A 25 -31.41 -15.24 -2.92
C GLN A 25 -30.49 -14.04 -2.98
N THR A 26 -30.90 -12.97 -2.30
CA THR A 26 -29.98 -11.86 -1.94
C THR A 26 -28.74 -12.47 -1.29
N ALA A 27 -27.61 -12.37 -1.97
CA ALA A 27 -26.34 -12.84 -1.46
C ALA A 27 -25.98 -11.99 -0.23
N THR A 28 -26.31 -12.48 0.94
CA THR A 28 -25.59 -12.13 2.16
C THR A 28 -24.19 -12.71 1.99
N HIS A 29 -23.18 -11.84 1.88
CA HIS A 29 -21.78 -12.26 1.89
C HIS A 29 -21.58 -13.19 3.11
N PRO A 30 -21.01 -14.40 2.94
CA PRO A 30 -20.65 -15.22 4.06
C PRO A 30 -19.71 -14.41 4.94
N ASN A 31 -19.98 -14.38 6.24
CA ASN A 31 -19.13 -13.74 7.25
C ASN A 31 -17.76 -14.43 7.14
N GLU A 32 -16.81 -13.83 6.39
CA GLU A 32 -15.45 -14.37 6.26
C GLU A 32 -14.86 -14.47 7.67
N SER A 33 -14.53 -15.67 8.10
CA SER A 33 -13.90 -15.86 9.41
C SER A 33 -12.55 -15.11 9.42
N ALA A 34 -12.16 -14.55 10.56
CA ALA A 34 -10.86 -13.89 10.71
C ALA A 34 -9.72 -14.80 10.19
N SER A 35 -9.79 -16.11 10.45
CA SER A 35 -8.81 -17.08 9.93
C SER A 35 -8.75 -17.10 8.39
N GLY A 36 -9.90 -17.08 7.72
CA GLY A 36 -9.96 -17.08 6.25
C GLY A 36 -9.37 -15.81 5.64
N ILE A 37 -9.57 -14.64 6.27
CA ILE A 37 -8.97 -13.37 5.83
C ILE A 37 -7.43 -13.45 5.93
N PHE A 38 -6.88 -14.05 6.99
CA PHE A 38 -5.43 -14.23 7.14
C PHE A 38 -4.86 -15.21 6.13
N GLU A 39 -5.52 -16.32 5.87
CA GLU A 39 -5.11 -17.28 4.84
C GLU A 39 -5.10 -16.61 3.46
N GLN A 40 -6.07 -15.75 3.18
CA GLN A 40 -6.11 -14.95 1.97
C GLN A 40 -4.92 -13.98 1.91
N PHE A 41 -4.60 -13.26 2.99
CA PHE A 41 -3.44 -12.37 3.04
C PHE A 41 -2.12 -13.11 2.77
N GLU A 42 -1.94 -14.27 3.38
CA GLU A 42 -0.73 -15.08 3.24
C GLU A 42 -0.58 -15.69 1.83
N SER A 43 -1.68 -16.12 1.22
CA SER A 43 -1.68 -16.78 -0.09
C SER A 43 -1.70 -15.82 -1.28
N THR A 44 -2.17 -14.57 -1.10
CA THR A 44 -2.23 -13.58 -2.17
C THR A 44 -0.82 -13.12 -2.55
N THR A 45 -0.43 -13.33 -3.80
CA THR A 45 0.91 -12.98 -4.32
C THR A 45 0.96 -11.60 -4.95
N VAL A 46 -0.17 -11.09 -5.42
CA VAL A 46 -0.31 -9.79 -6.05
C VAL A 46 -0.46 -8.71 -4.96
N PHE A 47 0.48 -7.78 -4.88
CA PHE A 47 0.59 -6.86 -3.74
C PHE A 47 -0.62 -5.93 -3.56
N TRP A 48 -1.26 -5.44 -4.63
CA TRP A 48 -2.46 -4.60 -4.51
C TRP A 48 -3.70 -5.38 -4.07
N GLU A 49 -3.85 -6.66 -4.48
CA GLU A 49 -4.91 -7.53 -3.97
C GLU A 49 -4.68 -7.85 -2.49
N GLN A 50 -3.42 -8.11 -2.10
CA GLN A 50 -3.04 -8.30 -0.71
C GLN A 50 -3.32 -7.05 0.13
N PHE A 51 -3.17 -5.84 -0.45
CA PHE A 51 -3.51 -4.59 0.23
C PHE A 51 -5.02 -4.50 0.52
N GLU A 52 -5.89 -4.95 -0.40
CA GLU A 52 -7.34 -5.01 -0.13
C GLU A 52 -7.63 -5.96 1.05
N VAL A 53 -6.91 -7.07 1.14
CA VAL A 53 -7.03 -7.97 2.29
C VAL A 53 -6.48 -7.34 3.58
N ALA A 54 -5.38 -6.58 3.50
CA ALA A 54 -4.84 -5.82 4.63
C ALA A 54 -5.88 -4.84 5.21
N LYS A 55 -6.65 -4.16 4.36
CA LYS A 55 -7.76 -3.29 4.79
C LYS A 55 -8.87 -4.07 5.50
N LYS A 56 -9.19 -5.29 5.05
CA LYS A 56 -10.14 -6.17 5.76
C LYS A 56 -9.62 -6.56 7.15
N ILE A 57 -8.33 -6.89 7.28
CA ILE A 57 -7.71 -7.20 8.58
C ILE A 57 -7.81 -6.00 9.53
N VAL A 58 -7.51 -4.79 9.04
CA VAL A 58 -7.64 -3.56 9.83
C VAL A 58 -9.08 -3.36 10.30
N ALA A 59 -10.08 -3.66 9.47
CA ALA A 59 -11.49 -3.53 9.80
C ALA A 59 -11.96 -4.47 10.92
N LEU A 60 -11.20 -5.52 11.24
CA LEU A 60 -11.48 -6.37 12.40
C LEU A 60 -11.22 -5.65 13.74
N HIS A 61 -10.42 -4.57 13.74
CA HIS A 61 -10.00 -3.83 14.94
C HIS A 61 -9.37 -4.71 16.04
N ASP A 62 -8.79 -5.85 15.67
CA ASP A 62 -8.23 -6.83 16.59
C ASP A 62 -6.70 -6.83 16.55
N LYS A 63 -6.05 -6.34 17.62
CA LYS A 63 -4.58 -6.32 17.74
C LYS A 63 -3.98 -7.72 17.97
N SER A 64 -4.76 -8.70 18.38
CA SER A 64 -4.27 -10.07 18.61
C SER A 64 -3.73 -10.74 17.34
N VAL A 65 -4.03 -10.14 16.18
CA VAL A 65 -3.56 -10.59 14.86
C VAL A 65 -2.09 -10.25 14.57
N LEU A 66 -1.54 -9.21 15.20
CA LEU A 66 -0.20 -8.69 14.88
C LEU A 66 0.93 -9.72 15.00
N PRO A 67 0.98 -10.60 16.02
CA PRO A 67 2.01 -11.64 16.09
C PRO A 67 2.02 -12.57 14.86
N ARG A 68 0.87 -12.83 14.25
CA ARG A 68 0.77 -13.65 13.04
C ARG A 68 1.40 -12.98 11.81
N LEU A 69 1.37 -11.64 11.77
CA LEU A 69 1.91 -10.83 10.67
C LEU A 69 3.38 -10.41 10.90
N GLU A 70 3.97 -10.70 12.05
CA GLU A 70 5.32 -10.25 12.44
C GLU A 70 6.40 -10.60 11.38
N LEU A 71 6.34 -11.80 10.81
CA LEU A 71 7.30 -12.25 9.80
C LEU A 71 7.18 -11.45 8.49
N TRP A 72 6.01 -10.89 8.20
CA TRP A 72 5.78 -10.09 6.99
C TRP A 72 6.46 -8.73 7.04
N LEU A 73 6.74 -8.18 8.22
CA LEU A 73 7.53 -6.96 8.37
C LEU A 73 8.99 -7.12 7.90
N ARG A 74 9.43 -8.36 7.66
CA ARG A 74 10.76 -8.70 7.14
C ARG A 74 10.71 -9.36 5.77
N CYS A 75 9.57 -9.33 5.08
CA CYS A 75 9.42 -9.87 3.74
C CYS A 75 10.40 -9.17 2.77
N GLU A 76 11.02 -9.94 1.87
CA GLU A 76 11.95 -9.39 0.86
C GLU A 76 11.23 -8.52 -0.17
N ASP A 77 9.97 -8.86 -0.50
CA ASP A 77 9.11 -8.02 -1.31
C ASP A 77 8.66 -6.81 -0.50
N MET A 78 9.19 -5.63 -0.87
CA MET A 78 8.98 -4.38 -0.14
C MET A 78 7.52 -3.94 -0.14
N ARG A 79 6.75 -4.24 -1.21
CA ARG A 79 5.34 -3.85 -1.30
C ARG A 79 4.50 -4.71 -0.38
N ARG A 80 4.75 -6.02 -0.35
CA ARG A 80 4.07 -6.94 0.59
C ARG A 80 4.47 -6.67 2.04
N ARG A 81 5.74 -6.31 2.28
CA ARG A 81 6.20 -5.81 3.59
C ARG A 81 5.42 -4.57 4.01
N GLY A 82 5.24 -3.62 3.08
CA GLY A 82 4.45 -2.41 3.28
C GLY A 82 3.00 -2.70 3.64
N ASN A 83 2.36 -3.70 3.02
CA ASN A 83 0.99 -4.11 3.34
C ASN A 83 0.85 -4.61 4.79
N ALA A 84 1.81 -5.41 5.26
CA ALA A 84 1.82 -5.84 6.65
C ALA A 84 2.05 -4.65 7.59
N ALA A 85 3.01 -3.79 7.26
CA ALA A 85 3.31 -2.58 8.02
C ALA A 85 2.12 -1.62 8.11
N PHE A 86 1.32 -1.51 7.04
CA PHE A 86 0.06 -0.77 7.04
C PHE A 86 -0.92 -1.32 8.10
N VAL A 87 -1.06 -2.64 8.21
CA VAL A 87 -1.92 -3.25 9.25
C VAL A 87 -1.43 -2.90 10.64
N PHE A 88 -0.11 -3.00 10.90
CA PHE A 88 0.49 -2.63 12.18
C PHE A 88 0.18 -1.18 12.54
N ALA A 89 0.48 -0.24 11.65
CA ALA A 89 0.26 1.19 11.87
C ALA A 89 -1.23 1.51 12.10
N ARG A 90 -2.12 0.95 11.30
CA ARG A 90 -3.58 1.16 11.41
C ARG A 90 -4.16 0.57 12.69
N LEU A 91 -3.55 -0.46 13.25
CA LEU A 91 -3.91 -1.02 14.55
C LEU A 91 -3.17 -0.34 15.72
N GLY A 92 -2.39 0.73 15.46
CA GLY A 92 -1.74 1.54 16.48
C GLY A 92 -0.46 0.92 17.04
N ASP A 93 0.30 0.21 16.20
CA ASP A 93 1.65 -0.27 16.48
C ASP A 93 2.64 0.53 15.62
N ASP A 94 3.49 1.32 16.29
CA ASP A 94 4.41 2.27 15.64
C ASP A 94 5.43 1.62 14.69
N ARG A 95 5.73 0.33 14.88
CA ARG A 95 6.60 -0.44 13.98
C ARG A 95 6.11 -0.41 12.54
N GLY A 96 4.79 -0.28 12.34
CA GLY A 96 4.23 -0.15 11.00
C GLY A 96 4.71 1.10 10.27
N LEU A 97 4.65 2.27 10.93
CA LEU A 97 5.14 3.53 10.35
C LEU A 97 6.65 3.48 10.12
N GLU A 98 7.42 2.97 11.09
CA GLU A 98 8.87 2.82 10.98
C GLU A 98 9.29 1.95 9.77
N VAL A 99 8.59 0.83 9.54
CA VAL A 99 8.86 -0.06 8.40
C VAL A 99 8.53 0.61 7.07
N ILE A 100 7.41 1.34 6.95
CA ILE A 100 7.07 2.07 5.73
C ILE A 100 8.11 3.16 5.45
N GLN A 101 8.55 3.88 6.47
CA GLN A 101 9.62 4.88 6.34
C GLN A 101 10.93 4.22 5.90
N ALA A 102 11.31 3.07 6.47
CA ALA A 102 12.50 2.34 6.05
C ALA A 102 12.43 1.90 4.58
N ILE A 103 11.24 1.55 4.04
CA ILE A 103 11.07 1.26 2.61
C ILE A 103 11.31 2.51 1.75
N LEU A 104 10.84 3.68 2.19
CA LEU A 104 11.07 4.96 1.50
C LEU A 104 12.57 5.32 1.40
N GLU A 105 13.34 4.99 2.42
CA GLU A 105 14.76 5.28 2.50
C GLU A 105 15.64 4.22 1.81
N ASP A 106 15.10 3.02 1.59
CA ASP A 106 15.85 1.88 1.08
C ASP A 106 16.21 2.02 -0.41
N ARG A 107 17.49 2.18 -0.68
CA ARG A 107 18.10 2.20 -2.02
C ARG A 107 19.07 1.03 -2.24
N SER A 108 19.02 0.03 -1.38
CA SER A 108 19.90 -1.13 -1.42
C SER A 108 19.61 -2.06 -2.60
N PRO A 109 20.59 -2.86 -3.06
CA PRO A 109 20.37 -3.91 -4.04
C PRO A 109 19.28 -4.90 -3.57
N LYS A 110 18.42 -5.33 -4.49
CA LYS A 110 17.35 -6.30 -4.23
C LYS A 110 17.75 -7.67 -4.75
N ARG A 111 17.36 -8.73 -4.05
CA ARG A 111 17.58 -10.11 -4.51
C ARG A 111 16.70 -10.47 -5.70
N ALA A 112 15.48 -9.95 -5.71
CA ALA A 112 14.55 -10.11 -6.82
C ALA A 112 14.19 -8.73 -7.38
N VAL A 113 14.25 -8.60 -8.72
CA VAL A 113 13.87 -7.40 -9.45
C VAL A 113 12.73 -7.80 -10.37
N PHE A 114 11.56 -7.20 -10.16
CA PHE A 114 10.34 -7.48 -10.92
C PHE A 114 10.03 -6.38 -11.93
N GLU A 115 10.59 -5.17 -11.74
CA GLU A 115 10.40 -4.07 -12.67
C GLU A 115 11.30 -4.23 -13.90
N ILE A 116 10.74 -3.96 -15.08
CA ILE A 116 11.39 -4.15 -16.38
C ILE A 116 11.51 -2.80 -17.07
N ASP A 117 12.68 -2.52 -17.64
CA ASP A 117 12.89 -1.31 -18.45
C ASP A 117 12.24 -1.39 -19.84
N SER A 118 12.32 -0.31 -20.60
CA SER A 118 11.75 -0.23 -21.96
C SER A 118 12.38 -1.22 -22.95
N ALA A 119 13.55 -1.79 -22.63
CA ALA A 119 14.23 -2.81 -23.42
C ALA A 119 13.91 -4.24 -22.98
N GLY A 120 13.06 -4.41 -21.95
CA GLY A 120 12.64 -5.72 -21.44
C GLY A 120 13.62 -6.35 -20.44
N HIS A 121 14.56 -5.58 -19.86
CA HIS A 121 15.52 -6.08 -18.89
C HIS A 121 15.11 -5.72 -17.45
N PRO A 122 15.39 -6.61 -16.46
CA PRO A 122 15.18 -6.29 -15.05
C PRO A 122 15.94 -5.03 -14.64
N SER A 123 15.24 -4.06 -14.07
CA SER A 123 15.79 -2.77 -13.67
C SER A 123 15.68 -2.54 -12.18
N LEU A 124 16.82 -2.60 -11.49
CA LEU A 124 16.91 -2.30 -10.06
C LEU A 124 16.47 -0.86 -9.75
N ALA A 125 16.84 0.10 -10.59
CA ALA A 125 16.47 1.50 -10.39
C ALA A 125 14.95 1.69 -10.44
N LEU A 126 14.26 1.07 -11.40
CA LEU A 126 12.80 1.09 -11.48
C LEU A 126 12.16 0.36 -10.29
N GLN A 127 12.75 -0.75 -9.84
CA GLN A 127 12.26 -1.46 -8.66
C GLN A 127 12.33 -0.59 -7.41
N ILE A 128 13.47 0.05 -7.15
CA ILE A 128 13.63 0.94 -5.99
C ILE A 128 12.63 2.11 -6.07
N ARG A 129 12.49 2.73 -7.24
CA ARG A 129 11.51 3.80 -7.46
C ARG A 129 10.10 3.34 -7.19
N ALA A 130 9.68 2.20 -7.73
CA ALA A 130 8.34 1.67 -7.57
C ALA A 130 8.03 1.27 -6.11
N ASP A 131 8.98 0.68 -5.39
CA ASP A 131 8.82 0.34 -3.98
C ASP A 131 8.66 1.59 -3.11
N ARG A 132 9.48 2.62 -3.36
CA ARG A 132 9.42 3.91 -2.66
C ARG A 132 8.13 4.68 -2.99
N TYR A 133 7.72 4.67 -4.25
CA TYR A 133 6.45 5.26 -4.68
C TYR A 133 5.27 4.62 -3.95
N TYR A 134 5.28 3.28 -3.86
CA TYR A 134 4.24 2.56 -3.13
C TYR A 134 4.25 2.86 -1.63
N ALA A 135 5.43 2.95 -1.00
CA ALA A 135 5.54 3.31 0.41
C ALA A 135 5.00 4.74 0.68
N ALA A 136 5.29 5.71 -0.20
CA ALA A 136 4.73 7.06 -0.10
C ALA A 136 3.19 7.04 -0.22
N HIS A 137 2.64 6.20 -1.12
CA HIS A 137 1.20 6.00 -1.25
C HIS A 137 0.59 5.43 0.04
N LEU A 138 1.22 4.39 0.63
CA LEU A 138 0.75 3.81 1.89
C LEU A 138 0.70 4.83 3.03
N LEU A 139 1.64 5.79 3.10
CA LEU A 139 1.59 6.87 4.09
C LEU A 139 0.33 7.74 3.94
N GLY A 140 -0.11 7.98 2.71
CA GLY A 140 -1.39 8.66 2.44
C GLY A 140 -2.59 7.84 2.95
N ASP A 141 -2.62 6.55 2.64
CA ASP A 141 -3.69 5.63 3.07
C ASP A 141 -3.74 5.42 4.58
N LEU A 142 -2.60 5.57 5.28
CA LEU A 142 -2.57 5.55 6.74
C LEU A 142 -3.38 6.67 7.37
N LYS A 143 -3.44 7.84 6.74
CA LYS A 143 -4.04 9.06 7.27
C LYS A 143 -3.48 9.45 8.65
N ASP A 144 -2.19 9.20 8.85
CA ASP A 144 -1.46 9.50 10.07
C ASP A 144 -0.71 10.82 9.90
N VAL A 145 -1.04 11.83 10.69
CA VAL A 145 -0.42 13.16 10.62
C VAL A 145 1.09 13.14 10.86
N ARG A 146 1.61 12.12 11.54
CA ARG A 146 3.05 11.93 11.75
C ARG A 146 3.82 11.70 10.45
N ALA A 147 3.13 11.27 9.39
CA ALA A 147 3.73 11.10 8.06
C ALA A 147 3.91 12.42 7.29
N VAL A 148 3.23 13.51 7.69
CA VAL A 148 3.28 14.80 6.97
C VAL A 148 4.71 15.33 6.82
N PRO A 149 5.55 15.44 7.88
CA PRO A 149 6.91 15.94 7.72
C PRO A 149 7.77 15.04 6.82
N ILE A 150 7.56 13.73 6.86
CA ILE A 150 8.26 12.76 5.99
C ILE A 150 7.89 13.03 4.53
N LEU A 151 6.61 13.15 4.22
CA LEU A 151 6.11 13.41 2.88
C LEU A 151 6.54 14.78 2.35
N VAL A 152 6.48 15.82 3.18
CA VAL A 152 6.93 17.18 2.78
C VAL A 152 8.39 17.17 2.35
N ALA A 153 9.27 16.43 3.03
CA ALA A 153 10.67 16.28 2.63
C ALA A 153 10.83 15.62 1.25
N LEU A 154 9.85 14.81 0.83
CA LEU A 154 9.87 14.09 -0.46
C LEU A 154 9.28 14.88 -1.63
N LEU A 155 8.73 16.07 -1.42
CA LEU A 155 8.19 16.92 -2.52
C LEU A 155 9.25 17.31 -3.57
N LYS A 156 10.54 17.18 -3.25
CA LYS A 156 11.67 17.45 -4.16
C LYS A 156 12.41 16.19 -4.61
N ASP A 157 11.94 15.01 -4.23
CA ASP A 157 12.56 13.73 -4.62
C ASP A 157 11.97 13.26 -5.96
N GLU A 158 12.78 13.30 -7.01
CA GLU A 158 12.36 12.99 -8.39
C GLU A 158 11.78 11.58 -8.56
N ASP A 159 12.10 10.63 -7.68
CA ASP A 159 11.57 9.28 -7.75
C ASP A 159 10.12 9.17 -7.28
N VAL A 160 9.69 10.03 -6.34
CA VAL A 160 8.41 9.88 -5.65
C VAL A 160 7.58 11.16 -5.56
N LYS A 161 8.12 12.33 -5.91
CA LYS A 161 7.46 13.63 -5.74
C LYS A 161 6.03 13.69 -6.31
N GLU A 162 5.74 12.94 -7.37
CA GLU A 162 4.45 12.99 -8.04
C GLU A 162 3.30 12.35 -7.25
N VAL A 163 3.59 11.39 -6.35
CA VAL A 163 2.58 10.78 -5.47
C VAL A 163 2.39 11.55 -4.18
N VAL A 164 3.41 12.30 -3.75
CA VAL A 164 3.43 12.97 -2.44
C VAL A 164 2.27 13.93 -2.23
N PRO A 165 1.88 14.82 -3.19
CA PRO A 165 0.74 15.69 -2.99
C PRO A 165 -0.56 14.93 -2.74
N TRP A 166 -0.80 13.85 -3.48
CA TRP A 166 -1.95 12.99 -3.25
C TRP A 166 -1.94 12.44 -1.82
N SER A 167 -0.81 11.92 -1.35
CA SER A 167 -0.67 11.37 0.00
C SER A 167 -0.92 12.42 1.09
N LEU A 168 -0.41 13.64 0.91
CA LEU A 168 -0.68 14.75 1.82
C LEU A 168 -2.16 15.14 1.84
N GLY A 169 -2.82 15.13 0.68
CA GLY A 169 -4.25 15.35 0.56
C GLY A 169 -5.09 14.27 1.22
N GLU A 170 -4.64 12.98 1.18
CA GLU A 170 -5.34 11.88 1.87
C GLU A 170 -5.22 11.97 3.40
N ILE A 171 -4.06 12.43 3.91
CA ILE A 171 -3.88 12.65 5.35
C ILE A 171 -4.79 13.77 5.86
N GLY A 172 -5.00 14.82 5.09
CA GLY A 172 -5.92 15.89 5.42
C GLY A 172 -5.36 16.94 6.40
N ASP A 173 -4.06 16.95 6.71
CA ASP A 173 -3.45 17.92 7.62
C ASP A 173 -3.14 19.24 6.93
N LYS A 174 -3.68 20.36 7.47
CA LYS A 174 -3.53 21.71 6.91
C LYS A 174 -2.09 22.23 6.92
N SER A 175 -1.19 21.65 7.73
CA SER A 175 0.22 22.02 7.70
C SER A 175 0.90 21.70 6.36
N ALA A 176 0.27 20.84 5.54
CA ALA A 176 0.71 20.55 4.17
C ALA A 176 0.37 21.67 3.15
N ILE A 177 -0.52 22.62 3.48
CA ILE A 177 -0.95 23.67 2.53
C ILE A 177 0.22 24.54 2.02
N PRO A 178 1.10 25.10 2.88
CA PRO A 178 2.20 25.93 2.38
C PRO A 178 3.13 25.14 1.43
N PRO A 179 3.66 23.96 1.77
CA PRO A 179 4.54 23.22 0.87
C PRO A 179 3.83 22.75 -0.42
N LEU A 180 2.53 22.47 -0.39
CA LEU A 180 1.76 22.16 -1.60
C LEU A 180 1.57 23.38 -2.51
N LYS A 181 1.41 24.59 -1.95
CA LYS A 181 1.40 25.84 -2.72
C LYS A 181 2.74 26.08 -3.43
N ASP A 182 3.86 25.81 -2.76
CA ASP A 182 5.18 25.87 -3.38
C ASP A 182 5.31 24.87 -4.54
N ALA A 183 4.73 23.67 -4.39
CA ALA A 183 4.73 22.63 -5.41
C ALA A 183 3.95 23.00 -6.71
N LEU A 184 3.08 24.00 -6.68
CA LEU A 184 2.42 24.54 -7.89
C LEU A 184 3.43 25.17 -8.86
N GLY A 185 4.62 25.51 -8.40
CA GLY A 185 5.71 26.03 -9.22
C GLY A 185 6.64 24.96 -9.82
N ASP A 186 6.40 23.67 -9.60
CA ASP A 186 7.23 22.59 -10.13
C ASP A 186 7.18 22.53 -11.67
N ASN A 187 8.27 22.06 -12.29
CA ASN A 187 8.34 21.91 -13.76
C ASN A 187 7.45 20.76 -14.27
N SER A 188 7.17 19.72 -13.45
CA SER A 188 6.30 18.62 -13.81
C SER A 188 4.83 19.05 -13.81
N LEU A 189 4.16 18.83 -14.94
CA LEU A 189 2.71 19.07 -15.04
C LEU A 189 1.92 18.15 -14.08
N THR A 190 2.33 16.90 -13.98
CA THR A 190 1.72 15.92 -13.07
C THR A 190 1.82 16.38 -11.63
N MET A 191 3.00 16.86 -11.21
CA MET A 191 3.23 17.39 -9.87
C MET A 191 2.31 18.56 -9.57
N ARG A 192 2.24 19.56 -10.47
CA ARG A 192 1.35 20.72 -10.29
C ARG A 192 -0.12 20.34 -10.19
N ALA A 193 -0.58 19.43 -11.07
CA ALA A 193 -1.96 18.95 -11.06
C ALA A 193 -2.29 18.20 -9.76
N SER A 194 -1.41 17.32 -9.30
CA SER A 194 -1.58 16.58 -8.04
C SER A 194 -1.59 17.54 -6.83
N ALA A 195 -0.73 18.56 -6.83
CA ALA A 195 -0.69 19.55 -5.76
C ALA A 195 -1.98 20.39 -5.72
N LEU A 196 -2.52 20.77 -6.89
CA LEU A 196 -3.79 21.50 -6.97
C LEU A 196 -4.94 20.69 -6.40
N LEU A 197 -5.06 19.41 -6.80
CA LEU A 197 -6.12 18.50 -6.29
C LEU A 197 -6.02 18.29 -4.78
N ALA A 198 -4.79 18.17 -4.26
CA ALA A 198 -4.57 18.03 -2.82
C ALA A 198 -4.98 19.30 -2.05
N LEU A 199 -4.64 20.49 -2.57
CA LEU A 199 -5.05 21.76 -1.99
C LEU A 199 -6.58 21.91 -1.99
N GLU A 200 -7.25 21.63 -3.10
CA GLU A 200 -8.72 21.66 -3.17
C GLU A 200 -9.37 20.73 -2.15
N LYS A 201 -8.77 19.56 -1.90
CA LYS A 201 -9.27 18.62 -0.89
C LYS A 201 -9.11 19.19 0.50
N LEU A 202 -7.92 19.71 0.84
CA LEU A 202 -7.62 20.28 2.16
C LEU A 202 -8.45 21.53 2.48
N GLU A 203 -8.83 22.33 1.47
CA GLU A 203 -9.64 23.52 1.62
C GLU A 203 -11.14 23.19 1.78
N ARG A 204 -11.64 22.14 1.11
CA ARG A 204 -13.05 21.68 1.24
C ARG A 204 -13.35 21.10 2.63
N ASP A 205 -12.40 20.43 3.22
CA ASP A 205 -12.56 19.81 4.55
C ASP A 205 -12.42 20.84 5.70
N THR A 206 -12.58 22.13 5.37
CA THR A 206 -12.63 23.22 6.36
C THR A 206 -14.10 23.44 6.74
N PRO A 207 -14.55 23.09 7.95
CA PRO A 207 -15.82 23.63 8.44
C PRO A 207 -15.66 25.15 8.61
N ASP A 208 -16.64 25.92 8.10
CA ASP A 208 -16.80 27.35 8.34
C ASP A 208 -16.94 27.68 9.84
#